data_1cca7e7937c22bc7a17942712b74bc76
#
_entry.id   1cca7e7937c22bc7a17942712b74bc76
#
_cell.length_a   1.000
_cell.length_b   1.000
_cell.length_c   1.000
_cell.angle_alpha   90.00
_cell.angle_beta   90.00
_cell.angle_gamma   90.00
#
_symmetry.space_group_name_H-M   'P 1'
#
loop_
_entity.id
_entity.type
_entity.pdbx_description
1 polymer ?
#
loop_
_entity_poly.entity_id
_entity_poly.type
_entity_poly.pdbx_seq_one_letter_code
_entity_poly.pdbx_strand_id
1 'polypeptide(L)'
;MEGTKRRAANSLGMFDLLKGVGMLTIVFAHTGELYPMGDASHINPLTFFMFAYRESLMAAFYIASGYGFRKRSISKCIHQQLKSLLKPFCYTAVFTTVLHFIIHYKTFHYLPGSMTESIKVAGGFLLGLPHTATYFGQEFFSCGPMWYLLALLAWLLRR
;
A
#
# COMPACT_ATOMS: atom_id res chain seq x y z
N MET A 1 -18.28 39.11 22.74
CA MET A 1 -17.95 37.76 23.29
C MET A 1 -18.15 36.73 22.20
N GLU A 2 -17.07 36.42 21.52
CA GLU A 2 -17.08 35.51 20.38
C GLU A 2 -16.97 34.06 20.90
N GLY A 3 -18.10 33.34 20.82
CA GLY A 3 -18.15 31.95 21.23
C GLY A 3 -17.28 31.09 20.32
N THR A 4 -16.12 30.76 20.80
CA THR A 4 -15.22 29.79 20.18
C THR A 4 -15.99 28.48 20.00
N LYS A 5 -16.52 28.21 18.80
CA LYS A 5 -17.08 26.89 18.44
C LYS A 5 -15.98 25.86 18.70
N ARG A 6 -16.06 25.18 19.84
CA ARG A 6 -15.28 23.97 20.08
C ARG A 6 -15.59 23.02 18.94
N ARG A 7 -14.70 22.96 17.96
CA ARG A 7 -14.70 21.88 16.95
C ARG A 7 -14.73 20.58 17.77
N ALA A 8 -15.67 19.70 17.46
CA ALA A 8 -15.66 18.33 17.96
C ALA A 8 -14.35 17.68 17.48
N ALA A 9 -13.29 17.90 18.25
CA ALA A 9 -11.91 17.55 17.93
C ALA A 9 -11.70 16.02 17.85
N ASN A 10 -12.69 15.25 18.31
CA ASN A 10 -12.44 13.85 18.65
C ASN A 10 -12.69 12.85 17.52
N SER A 11 -13.44 13.17 16.47
CA SER A 11 -13.66 12.18 15.39
C SER A 11 -12.56 12.21 14.32
N LEU A 12 -12.06 13.39 13.94
CA LEU A 12 -11.01 13.51 12.93
C LEU A 12 -9.64 13.05 13.43
N GLY A 13 -9.30 13.38 14.70
CA GLY A 13 -8.04 12.95 15.30
C GLY A 13 -7.98 11.43 15.53
N MET A 14 -9.10 10.78 15.83
CA MET A 14 -9.17 9.34 15.99
C MET A 14 -8.92 8.59 14.66
N PHE A 15 -9.41 9.11 13.51
CA PHE A 15 -9.14 8.52 12.22
C PHE A 15 -7.69 8.72 11.77
N ASP A 16 -7.08 9.83 12.10
CA ASP A 16 -5.67 10.07 11.81
C ASP A 16 -4.76 9.19 12.68
N LEU A 17 -5.13 8.99 13.95
CA LEU A 17 -4.47 8.04 14.83
C LEU A 17 -4.61 6.61 14.31
N LEU A 18 -5.82 6.19 13.91
CA LEU A 18 -6.06 4.87 13.33
C LEU A 18 -5.20 4.63 12.08
N LYS A 19 -5.11 5.63 11.20
CA LYS A 19 -4.24 5.56 10.02
C LYS A 19 -2.76 5.45 10.41
N GLY A 20 -2.30 6.27 11.36
CA GLY A 20 -0.92 6.25 11.81
C GLY A 20 -0.52 4.92 12.44
N VAL A 21 -1.31 4.43 13.39
CA VAL A 21 -1.10 3.12 14.02
C VAL A 21 -1.20 2.00 13.00
N GLY A 22 -2.19 2.05 12.10
CA GLY A 22 -2.35 1.07 11.05
C GLY A 22 -1.17 1.01 10.09
N MET A 23 -0.62 2.15 9.68
CA MET A 23 0.60 2.20 8.85
C MET A 23 1.82 1.60 9.55
N LEU A 24 2.02 1.94 10.83
CA LEU A 24 3.09 1.34 11.62
C LEU A 24 2.95 -0.18 11.71
N THR A 25 1.74 -0.68 11.96
CA THR A 25 1.49 -2.13 12.04
C THR A 25 1.73 -2.83 10.70
N ILE A 26 1.36 -2.20 9.58
CA ILE A 26 1.64 -2.73 8.23
C ILE A 26 3.15 -2.80 8.00
N VAL A 27 3.90 -1.75 8.34
CA VAL A 27 5.36 -1.74 8.22
C VAL A 27 5.98 -2.85 9.06
N PHE A 28 5.56 -3.01 10.30
CA PHE A 28 6.03 -4.09 11.17
C PHE A 28 5.68 -5.49 10.63
N ALA A 29 4.47 -5.68 10.09
CA ALA A 29 4.07 -6.96 9.50
C ALA A 29 4.95 -7.35 8.31
N HIS A 30 5.29 -6.38 7.45
CA HIS A 30 6.17 -6.62 6.30
C HIS A 30 7.66 -6.75 6.67
N THR A 31 8.12 -6.11 7.75
CA THR A 31 9.49 -6.34 8.23
C THR A 31 9.66 -7.75 8.79
N GLY A 32 8.61 -8.34 9.34
CA GLY A 32 8.61 -9.74 9.78
C GLY A 32 8.84 -10.75 8.64
N GLU A 33 8.46 -10.40 7.41
CA GLU A 33 8.70 -11.23 6.21
C GLU A 33 10.19 -11.23 5.77
N LEU A 34 10.95 -10.20 6.16
CA LEU A 34 12.39 -10.09 5.86
C LEU A 34 13.26 -10.99 6.74
N TYR A 35 12.75 -11.40 7.89
CA TYR A 35 13.44 -12.30 8.80
C TYR A 35 12.72 -13.64 8.75
N PRO A 36 13.32 -14.68 8.13
CA PRO A 36 12.77 -16.02 8.22
C PRO A 36 12.73 -16.40 9.70
N MET A 37 11.56 -16.37 10.29
CA MET A 37 11.36 -16.88 11.64
C MET A 37 11.59 -18.37 11.55
N GLY A 38 12.72 -18.81 12.11
CA GLY A 38 13.07 -20.21 12.21
C GLY A 38 11.91 -20.99 12.80
N ASP A 39 11.73 -22.21 12.31
CA ASP A 39 10.77 -23.24 12.72
C ASP A 39 9.41 -22.75 13.24
N ALA A 40 8.38 -23.07 12.48
CA ALA A 40 6.97 -22.78 12.79
C ALA A 40 6.46 -23.39 14.13
N SER A 41 7.33 -24.02 14.89
CA SER A 41 7.02 -24.61 16.20
C SER A 41 6.88 -23.60 17.34
N HIS A 42 7.36 -22.36 17.14
CA HIS A 42 7.21 -21.29 18.13
C HIS A 42 6.43 -20.12 17.55
N ILE A 43 5.10 -20.22 17.54
CA ILE A 43 4.23 -19.05 17.28
C ILE A 43 4.42 -18.07 18.44
N ASN A 44 5.26 -17.07 18.23
CA ASN A 44 5.38 -15.97 19.15
C ASN A 44 4.01 -15.24 19.20
N PRO A 45 3.44 -14.96 20.38
CA PRO A 45 2.19 -14.21 20.50
C PRO A 45 2.16 -12.92 19.68
N LEU A 46 3.31 -12.26 19.53
CA LEU A 46 3.46 -11.07 18.71
C LEU A 46 3.21 -11.37 17.22
N THR A 47 3.74 -12.47 16.70
CA THR A 47 3.55 -12.90 15.30
C THR A 47 2.11 -13.25 15.03
N PHE A 48 1.46 -13.99 15.94
CA PHE A 48 0.04 -14.30 15.86
C PHE A 48 -0.81 -13.03 15.84
N PHE A 49 -0.51 -12.09 16.74
CA PHE A 49 -1.20 -10.81 16.82
C PHE A 49 -1.04 -10.00 15.53
N MET A 50 0.17 -9.93 14.98
CA MET A 50 0.47 -9.23 13.72
C MET A 50 -0.26 -9.87 12.54
N PHE A 51 -0.31 -11.21 12.47
CA PHE A 51 -1.03 -11.93 11.43
C PHE A 51 -2.53 -11.69 11.48
N ALA A 52 -3.13 -11.81 12.66
CA ALA A 52 -4.56 -11.58 12.86
C ALA A 52 -4.99 -10.13 12.57
N TYR A 53 -4.12 -9.16 12.89
CA TYR A 53 -4.41 -7.74 12.64
C TYR A 53 -4.17 -7.31 11.19
N ARG A 54 -3.33 -8.00 10.44
CA ARG A 54 -2.97 -7.65 9.06
C ARG A 54 -4.20 -7.52 8.16
N GLU A 55 -5.07 -8.51 8.18
CA GLU A 55 -6.31 -8.53 7.38
C GLU A 55 -7.35 -7.52 7.90
N SER A 56 -7.47 -7.40 9.21
CA SER A 56 -8.43 -6.50 9.86
C SER A 56 -8.09 -5.03 9.60
N LEU A 57 -6.82 -4.67 9.52
CA LEU A 57 -6.36 -3.30 9.27
C LEU A 57 -6.73 -2.83 7.85
N MET A 58 -6.66 -3.69 6.85
CA MET A 58 -7.09 -3.35 5.49
C MET A 58 -8.57 -2.96 5.48
N ALA A 59 -9.43 -3.77 6.14
CA ALA A 59 -10.85 -3.46 6.27
C ALA A 59 -11.08 -2.13 7.03
N ALA A 60 -10.35 -1.88 8.10
CA ALA A 60 -10.43 -0.64 8.87
C ALA A 60 -10.07 0.60 8.04
N PHE A 61 -9.07 0.51 7.15
CA PHE A 61 -8.74 1.60 6.23
C PHE A 61 -9.86 1.89 5.23
N TYR A 62 -10.53 0.86 4.69
CA TYR A 62 -11.70 1.05 3.82
C TYR A 62 -12.84 1.75 4.56
N ILE A 63 -13.14 1.31 5.78
CA ILE A 63 -14.18 1.92 6.63
C ILE A 63 -13.82 3.37 6.95
N ALA A 64 -12.60 3.64 7.39
CA ALA A 64 -12.13 4.99 7.71
C ALA A 64 -12.18 5.93 6.50
N SER A 65 -11.81 5.42 5.31
CA SER A 65 -11.87 6.17 4.06
C SER A 65 -13.31 6.43 3.64
N GLY A 66 -14.20 5.46 3.82
CA GLY A 66 -15.63 5.60 3.54
C GLY A 66 -16.33 6.59 4.47
N TYR A 67 -15.98 6.60 5.75
CA TYR A 67 -16.54 7.51 6.75
C TYR A 67 -16.10 8.96 6.52
N GLY A 68 -14.85 9.17 6.13
CA GLY A 68 -14.32 10.50 5.79
C GLY A 68 -14.81 11.04 4.45
N PHE A 69 -15.59 10.26 3.70
CA PHE A 69 -16.08 10.65 2.39
C PHE A 69 -17.19 11.70 2.51
N ARG A 70 -16.92 12.90 1.99
CA ARG A 70 -17.94 13.95 1.85
C ARG A 70 -18.43 14.00 0.41
N LYS A 71 -19.74 14.04 0.19
CA LYS A 71 -20.32 14.26 -1.13
C LYS A 71 -19.78 15.58 -1.73
N ARG A 72 -19.05 15.46 -2.83
CA ARG A 72 -18.47 16.57 -3.58
C ARG A 72 -18.81 16.38 -5.06
N SER A 73 -18.63 17.42 -5.86
CA SER A 73 -18.70 17.29 -7.32
C SER A 73 -17.73 16.20 -7.79
N ILE A 74 -18.18 15.33 -8.70
CA ILE A 74 -17.43 14.18 -9.23
C ILE A 74 -16.03 14.60 -9.70
N SER A 75 -15.95 15.70 -10.46
CA SER A 75 -14.67 16.22 -10.97
C SER A 75 -13.69 16.59 -9.85
N LYS A 76 -14.16 17.27 -8.79
CA LYS A 76 -13.31 17.62 -7.63
C LYS A 76 -12.89 16.38 -6.83
N CYS A 77 -13.77 15.39 -6.74
CA CYS A 77 -13.47 14.13 -6.07
C CYS A 77 -12.39 13.36 -6.83
N ILE A 78 -12.53 13.18 -8.13
CA ILE A 78 -11.56 12.50 -8.99
C ILE A 78 -10.20 13.20 -8.91
N HIS A 79 -10.16 14.52 -9.10
CA HIS A 79 -8.89 15.26 -9.03
C HIS A 79 -8.17 15.12 -7.69
N GLN A 80 -8.92 15.17 -6.59
CA GLN A 80 -8.34 15.00 -5.26
C GLN A 80 -7.83 13.57 -5.05
N GLN A 81 -8.54 12.55 -5.50
CA GLN A 81 -8.13 11.15 -5.38
C GLN A 81 -6.90 10.84 -6.26
N LEU A 82 -6.87 11.33 -7.48
CA LEU A 82 -5.69 11.23 -8.34
C LEU A 82 -4.46 11.87 -7.68
N LYS A 83 -4.62 13.03 -7.08
CA LYS A 83 -3.52 13.72 -6.41
C LYS A 83 -3.05 13.02 -5.13
N SER A 84 -3.99 12.51 -4.32
CA SER A 84 -3.67 11.94 -3.00
C SER A 84 -3.29 10.45 -3.02
N LEU A 85 -3.80 9.68 -3.98
CA LEU A 85 -3.56 8.23 -4.05
C LEU A 85 -2.67 7.85 -5.24
N LEU A 86 -3.00 8.32 -6.44
CA LEU A 86 -2.27 7.91 -7.64
C LEU A 86 -0.87 8.52 -7.70
N LYS A 87 -0.70 9.79 -7.29
CA LYS A 87 0.59 10.45 -7.32
C LYS A 87 1.65 9.73 -6.45
N PRO A 88 1.41 9.46 -5.14
CA PRO A 88 2.38 8.69 -4.35
C PRO A 88 2.57 7.27 -4.87
N PHE A 89 1.53 6.62 -5.38
CA PHE A 89 1.63 5.31 -6.02
C PHE A 89 2.62 5.33 -7.19
N CYS A 90 2.47 6.27 -8.13
CA CYS A 90 3.37 6.39 -9.28
C CYS A 90 4.81 6.69 -8.86
N TYR A 91 5.02 7.56 -7.87
CA TYR A 91 6.37 7.83 -7.36
C TYR A 91 7.01 6.57 -6.77
N THR A 92 6.27 5.82 -5.96
CA THR A 92 6.77 4.58 -5.38
C THR A 92 7.06 3.54 -6.45
N ALA A 93 6.18 3.38 -7.45
CA ALA A 93 6.37 2.45 -8.55
C ALA A 93 7.67 2.75 -9.33
N VAL A 94 7.87 4.01 -9.72
CA VAL A 94 9.09 4.44 -10.43
C VAL A 94 10.32 4.26 -9.54
N PHE A 95 10.27 4.72 -8.31
CA PHE A 95 11.39 4.61 -7.36
C PHE A 95 11.78 3.14 -7.13
N THR A 96 10.81 2.26 -6.87
CA THR A 96 11.08 0.84 -6.63
C THR A 96 11.64 0.17 -7.87
N THR A 97 11.11 0.46 -9.06
CA THR A 97 11.61 -0.10 -10.32
C THR A 97 13.05 0.32 -10.59
N VAL A 98 13.37 1.61 -10.41
CA VAL A 98 14.74 2.13 -10.60
C VAL A 98 15.69 1.55 -9.56
N LEU A 99 15.28 1.50 -8.30
CA LEU A 99 16.09 0.91 -7.23
C LEU A 99 16.35 -0.58 -7.48
N HIS A 100 15.33 -1.33 -7.89
CA HIS A 100 15.48 -2.74 -8.26
C HIS A 100 16.47 -2.92 -9.40
N PHE A 101 16.38 -2.09 -10.45
CA PHE A 101 17.33 -2.12 -11.56
C PHE A 101 18.78 -1.89 -11.09
N ILE A 102 19.00 -0.87 -10.26
CA ILE A 102 20.33 -0.54 -9.75
C ILE A 102 20.91 -1.68 -8.93
N ILE A 103 20.12 -2.23 -7.99
CA ILE A 103 20.55 -3.32 -7.11
C ILE A 103 20.84 -4.57 -7.94
N HIS A 104 19.92 -4.96 -8.82
CA HIS A 104 20.07 -6.15 -9.66
C HIS A 104 21.29 -6.03 -10.58
N TYR A 105 21.49 -4.88 -11.22
CA TYR A 105 22.67 -4.64 -12.06
C TYR A 105 23.97 -4.67 -11.27
N LYS A 106 23.99 -4.09 -10.08
CA LYS A 106 25.17 -4.12 -9.19
C LYS A 106 25.51 -5.53 -8.70
N THR A 107 24.50 -6.38 -8.51
CA THR A 107 24.68 -7.75 -8.04
C THR A 107 25.12 -8.69 -9.13
N PHE A 108 24.51 -8.61 -10.30
CA PHE A 108 24.73 -9.59 -11.38
C PHE A 108 25.60 -9.10 -12.53
N HIS A 109 25.86 -7.78 -12.62
CA HIS A 109 26.63 -7.14 -13.69
C HIS A 109 26.15 -7.47 -15.11
N TYR A 110 24.86 -7.83 -15.28
CA TYR A 110 24.24 -8.23 -16.54
C TYR A 110 23.07 -7.34 -16.91
N LEU A 111 23.30 -6.41 -17.83
CA LEU A 111 22.36 -5.35 -18.20
C LEU A 111 21.01 -5.88 -18.76
N PRO A 112 20.99 -6.81 -19.78
CA PRO A 112 19.72 -7.29 -20.35
C PRO A 112 18.83 -7.99 -19.33
N GLY A 113 19.42 -8.81 -18.45
CA GLY A 113 18.71 -9.48 -17.37
C GLY A 113 18.14 -8.50 -16.36
N SER A 114 18.93 -7.49 -15.97
CA SER A 114 18.50 -6.46 -15.02
C SER A 114 17.33 -5.63 -15.57
N MET A 115 17.32 -5.32 -16.87
CA MET A 115 16.20 -4.65 -17.52
C MET A 115 14.95 -5.53 -17.53
N THR A 116 15.07 -6.80 -17.90
CA THR A 116 13.95 -7.74 -17.96
C THR A 116 13.30 -7.90 -16.58
N GLU A 117 14.09 -8.13 -15.53
CA GLU A 117 13.57 -8.27 -14.17
C GLU A 117 12.91 -6.98 -13.66
N SER A 118 13.48 -5.82 -13.98
CA SER A 118 12.88 -4.53 -13.60
C SER A 118 11.57 -4.23 -14.35
N ILE A 119 11.43 -4.68 -15.60
CA ILE A 119 10.18 -4.60 -16.36
C ILE A 119 9.11 -5.47 -15.70
N LYS A 120 9.44 -6.65 -15.16
CA LYS A 120 8.51 -7.50 -14.41
C LYS A 120 8.02 -6.81 -13.14
N VAL A 121 8.89 -6.09 -12.43
CA VAL A 121 8.51 -5.25 -11.28
C VAL A 121 7.57 -4.13 -11.71
N ALA A 122 7.92 -3.37 -12.74
CA ALA A 122 7.09 -2.29 -13.27
C ALA A 122 5.71 -2.80 -13.73
N GLY A 123 5.67 -3.96 -14.40
CA GLY A 123 4.44 -4.62 -14.81
C GLY A 123 3.55 -4.99 -13.62
N GLY A 124 4.14 -5.48 -12.52
CA GLY A 124 3.42 -5.77 -11.28
C GLY A 124 2.74 -4.53 -10.70
N PHE A 125 3.41 -3.39 -10.71
CA PHE A 125 2.80 -2.11 -10.30
C PHE A 125 1.70 -1.66 -11.26
N LEU A 126 1.90 -1.76 -12.58
CA LEU A 126 0.88 -1.38 -13.57
C LEU A 126 -0.38 -2.24 -13.46
N LEU A 127 -0.24 -3.53 -13.20
CA LEU A 127 -1.34 -4.46 -13.04
C LEU A 127 -1.94 -4.44 -11.64
N GLY A 128 -1.28 -3.79 -10.67
CA GLY A 128 -1.73 -3.72 -9.28
C GLY A 128 -1.77 -5.09 -8.60
N LEU A 129 -0.78 -5.94 -8.87
CA LEU A 129 -0.79 -7.33 -8.41
C LEU A 129 -0.52 -7.44 -6.90
N PRO A 130 -1.43 -8.02 -6.11
CA PRO A 130 -1.20 -8.27 -4.69
C PRO A 130 -0.15 -9.39 -4.46
N HIS A 131 -0.06 -10.32 -5.41
CA HIS A 131 0.87 -11.45 -5.40
C HIS A 131 1.55 -11.58 -6.75
N THR A 132 2.71 -12.25 -6.78
CA THR A 132 3.39 -12.61 -8.02
C THR A 132 2.46 -13.48 -8.88
N ALA A 133 2.30 -13.12 -10.14
CA ALA A 133 1.41 -13.81 -11.06
C ALA A 133 2.01 -13.91 -12.47
N THR A 134 1.68 -14.98 -13.18
CA THR A 134 2.13 -15.21 -14.54
C THR A 134 1.04 -14.83 -15.52
N TYR A 135 1.32 -13.88 -16.41
CA TYR A 135 0.45 -13.47 -17.51
C TYR A 135 1.20 -13.57 -18.84
N PHE A 136 0.58 -14.16 -19.84
CA PHE A 136 1.14 -14.33 -21.18
C PHE A 136 2.52 -15.01 -21.19
N GLY A 137 2.75 -15.96 -20.27
CA GLY A 137 4.03 -16.66 -20.14
C GLY A 137 5.16 -15.83 -19.49
N GLN A 138 4.84 -14.62 -18.99
CA GLN A 138 5.77 -13.76 -18.25
C GLN A 138 5.34 -13.68 -16.79
N GLU A 139 6.28 -13.83 -15.90
CA GLU A 139 6.08 -13.67 -14.46
C GLU A 139 6.20 -12.19 -14.08
N PHE A 140 5.21 -11.64 -13.39
CA PHE A 140 5.20 -10.28 -12.86
C PHE A 140 5.26 -10.32 -11.35
N PHE A 141 6.11 -9.48 -10.78
CA PHE A 141 6.25 -9.41 -9.33
C PHE A 141 5.09 -8.64 -8.67
N SER A 142 4.84 -8.98 -7.41
CA SER A 142 3.86 -8.26 -6.59
C SER A 142 4.26 -6.80 -6.42
N CYS A 143 3.28 -5.89 -6.44
CA CYS A 143 3.49 -4.50 -6.03
C CYS A 143 3.42 -4.32 -4.49
N GLY A 144 3.45 -5.42 -3.74
CA GLY A 144 3.36 -5.41 -2.28
C GLY A 144 2.09 -4.74 -1.79
N PRO A 145 2.10 -4.01 -0.67
CA PRO A 145 0.91 -3.37 -0.12
C PRO A 145 0.33 -2.27 -0.99
N MET A 146 1.03 -1.86 -2.07
CA MET A 146 0.60 -0.76 -2.92
C MET A 146 -0.64 -1.06 -3.77
N TRP A 147 -0.98 -2.36 -4.01
CA TRP A 147 -2.22 -2.75 -4.68
C TRP A 147 -3.46 -2.17 -4.01
N TYR A 148 -3.41 -2.01 -2.68
CA TYR A 148 -4.49 -1.45 -1.90
C TYR A 148 -4.86 -0.03 -2.35
N LEU A 149 -3.89 0.80 -2.70
CA LEU A 149 -4.15 2.18 -3.16
C LEU A 149 -4.92 2.19 -4.48
N LEU A 150 -4.62 1.26 -5.40
CA LEU A 150 -5.36 1.11 -6.65
C LEU A 150 -6.77 0.58 -6.41
N ALA A 151 -6.92 -0.41 -5.52
CA ALA A 151 -8.23 -0.95 -5.15
C ALA A 151 -9.10 0.13 -4.48
N LEU A 152 -8.52 0.94 -3.59
CA LEU A 152 -9.21 2.06 -2.95
C LEU A 152 -9.60 3.13 -3.96
N LEU A 153 -8.71 3.47 -4.90
CA LEU A 153 -9.00 4.41 -5.98
C LEU A 153 -10.17 3.91 -6.84
N ALA A 154 -10.13 2.65 -7.28
CA ALA A 154 -11.19 2.04 -8.08
C ALA A 154 -12.54 2.04 -7.34
N TRP A 155 -12.53 1.72 -6.05
CA TRP A 155 -13.73 1.74 -5.21
C TRP A 155 -14.32 3.15 -5.07
N LEU A 156 -13.48 4.16 -4.88
CA LEU A 156 -13.90 5.56 -4.75
C LEU A 156 -14.42 6.14 -6.07
N LEU A 157 -13.90 5.70 -7.22
CA LEU A 157 -14.35 6.14 -8.54
C LEU A 157 -15.67 5.50 -8.96
N ARG A 158 -16.03 4.34 -8.41
CA ARG A 158 -17.27 3.62 -8.71
C ARG A 158 -18.51 4.20 -7.99
N ARG A 159 -18.32 5.09 -7.01
CA ARG A 159 -19.38 5.75 -6.25
C ARG A 159 -19.75 7.12 -6.83
#